data_4a6cc10c9ff1b37c18c4b9936e30884b
#
_entry.id   4a6cc10c9ff1b37c18c4b9936e30884b
#
_cell.length_a   1.000
_cell.length_b   1.000
_cell.length_c   1.000
_cell.angle_alpha   90.00
_cell.angle_beta   90.00
_cell.angle_gamma   90.00
#
_symmetry.space_group_name_H-M   'P 1'
#
loop_
_entity.id
_entity.type
_entity.pdbx_description
1 polymer ?
#
loop_
_entity_poly.entity_id
_entity_poly.type
_entity_poly.pdbx_seq_one_letter_code
_entity_poly.pdbx_strand_id
1 'polypeptide(L)'
;RSANIACMEGYKNGVETCIEVMVVTSWFPEAARLLRENPGIDVGLHLTLTSEWDNVKWRPLTHCPSLTDSNGYFLPMMSPNPAYPGLAILENTWSLAEIEQEARAQIEMALKDIPQISHISGHMGSTGFDPEVVKLMRRLSEEYHLPVVDRVEAMQEYDFTYSGYDGASKTPAEKEASFIRMLDKLEPGKRYMFLDHPALDNEEMKTVGHIGYENVAMDRQGVTDLF
;
A
#
# COMPACT_ATOMS: atom_id res chain seq x y z
N ARG A 1 -14.07 0.36 2.00
CA ARG A 1 -14.91 -0.05 0.85
C ARG A 1 -14.77 0.90 -0.33
N SER A 2 -14.71 2.20 -0.08
CA SER A 2 -14.55 3.23 -1.12
C SER A 2 -13.36 2.96 -2.05
N ALA A 3 -12.20 2.58 -1.50
CA ALA A 3 -11.03 2.20 -2.28
C ALA A 3 -11.29 0.92 -3.10
N ASN A 4 -11.89 -0.13 -2.50
CA ASN A 4 -12.19 -1.37 -3.24
C ASN A 4 -13.03 -1.11 -4.49
N ILE A 5 -14.04 -0.21 -4.39
CA ILE A 5 -14.91 0.13 -5.51
C ILE A 5 -14.12 0.93 -6.56
N ALA A 6 -13.36 1.94 -6.13
CA ALA A 6 -12.57 2.79 -7.03
C ALA A 6 -11.53 1.97 -7.82
N CYS A 7 -10.74 1.13 -7.15
CA CYS A 7 -9.78 0.25 -7.83
C CYS A 7 -10.45 -0.69 -8.84
N MET A 8 -11.61 -1.26 -8.50
CA MET A 8 -12.32 -2.12 -9.43
C MET A 8 -12.90 -1.36 -10.63
N GLU A 9 -13.26 -0.09 -10.44
CA GLU A 9 -13.70 0.80 -11.52
C GLU A 9 -12.52 1.15 -12.44
N GLY A 10 -11.37 1.54 -11.87
CA GLY A 10 -10.13 1.83 -12.60
C GLY A 10 -9.62 0.63 -13.41
N TYR A 11 -9.76 -0.59 -12.86
CA TYR A 11 -9.43 -1.80 -13.61
C TYR A 11 -10.40 -2.09 -14.77
N LYS A 12 -11.71 -1.96 -14.54
CA LYS A 12 -12.73 -2.35 -15.55
C LYS A 12 -12.92 -1.34 -16.64
N ASN A 13 -12.84 -0.07 -16.33
CA ASN A 13 -13.23 1.03 -17.19
C ASN A 13 -12.10 2.03 -17.46
N GLY A 14 -11.00 1.92 -16.72
CA GLY A 14 -9.84 2.83 -16.75
C GLY A 14 -8.55 2.14 -17.13
N VAL A 15 -7.46 2.52 -16.45
CA VAL A 15 -6.09 2.16 -16.82
C VAL A 15 -5.35 1.34 -15.75
N GLU A 16 -5.99 0.99 -14.63
CA GLU A 16 -5.35 0.19 -13.59
C GLU A 16 -5.04 -1.23 -14.09
N THR A 17 -3.83 -1.70 -13.85
CA THR A 17 -3.35 -3.03 -14.25
C THR A 17 -2.97 -3.91 -13.07
N CYS A 18 -2.71 -3.30 -11.91
CA CYS A 18 -2.28 -3.97 -10.70
C CYS A 18 -2.97 -3.35 -9.48
N ILE A 19 -3.35 -4.14 -8.50
CA ILE A 19 -3.96 -3.67 -7.24
C ILE A 19 -3.18 -4.24 -6.06
N GLU A 20 -2.75 -3.35 -5.16
CA GLU A 20 -2.11 -3.71 -3.90
C GLU A 20 -3.14 -3.87 -2.79
N VAL A 21 -3.16 -5.03 -2.11
CA VAL A 21 -4.16 -5.35 -1.11
C VAL A 21 -3.59 -5.40 0.31
N MET A 22 -4.27 -4.75 1.27
CA MET A 22 -3.93 -4.77 2.70
C MET A 22 -4.85 -5.75 3.44
N VAL A 23 -4.32 -6.90 3.85
CA VAL A 23 -5.12 -7.98 4.46
C VAL A 23 -5.64 -7.68 5.87
N VAL A 24 -5.03 -6.73 6.57
CA VAL A 24 -5.38 -6.31 7.94
C VAL A 24 -6.58 -5.37 8.02
N THR A 25 -7.08 -4.90 6.86
CA THR A 25 -8.18 -3.92 6.81
C THR A 25 -9.56 -4.58 6.90
N SER A 26 -10.53 -3.87 7.47
CA SER A 26 -11.90 -4.40 7.69
C SER A 26 -12.62 -4.79 6.38
N TRP A 27 -12.28 -4.16 5.24
CA TRP A 27 -12.89 -4.46 3.94
C TRP A 27 -12.09 -5.45 3.09
N PHE A 28 -11.08 -6.12 3.67
CA PHE A 28 -10.32 -7.16 2.98
C PHE A 28 -11.18 -8.32 2.46
N PRO A 29 -12.18 -8.87 3.18
CA PRO A 29 -13.00 -9.94 2.63
C PRO A 29 -13.78 -9.56 1.36
N GLU A 30 -14.22 -8.30 1.24
CA GLU A 30 -14.83 -7.78 0.01
C GLU A 30 -13.79 -7.67 -1.10
N ALA A 31 -12.59 -7.11 -0.80
CA ALA A 31 -11.49 -7.00 -1.76
C ALA A 31 -11.11 -8.39 -2.31
N ALA A 32 -10.89 -9.36 -1.45
CA ALA A 32 -10.56 -10.74 -1.83
C ALA A 32 -11.63 -11.38 -2.73
N ARG A 33 -12.92 -11.18 -2.44
CA ARG A 33 -14.00 -11.63 -3.31
C ARG A 33 -13.95 -10.98 -4.69
N LEU A 34 -13.84 -9.65 -4.74
CA LEU A 34 -13.79 -8.89 -5.99
C LEU A 34 -12.60 -9.30 -6.86
N LEU A 35 -11.44 -9.51 -6.26
CA LEU A 35 -10.23 -9.94 -6.95
C LEU A 35 -10.38 -11.36 -7.51
N ARG A 36 -10.93 -12.31 -6.75
CA ARG A 36 -11.23 -13.67 -7.26
C ARG A 36 -12.22 -13.67 -8.43
N GLU A 37 -13.20 -12.76 -8.42
CA GLU A 37 -14.16 -12.59 -9.51
C GLU A 37 -13.54 -11.95 -10.77
N ASN A 38 -12.33 -11.39 -10.65
CA ASN A 38 -11.60 -10.73 -11.73
C ASN A 38 -10.15 -11.25 -11.83
N PRO A 39 -9.94 -12.51 -12.24
CA PRO A 39 -8.63 -13.18 -12.16
C PRO A 39 -7.58 -12.63 -13.15
N GLY A 40 -7.95 -11.70 -14.02
CA GLY A 40 -7.03 -11.01 -14.93
C GLY A 40 -6.27 -9.83 -14.32
N ILE A 41 -6.65 -9.41 -13.11
CA ILE A 41 -5.92 -8.36 -12.38
C ILE A 41 -4.62 -8.95 -11.80
N ASP A 42 -3.51 -8.24 -11.95
CA ASP A 42 -2.31 -8.48 -11.15
C ASP A 42 -2.51 -7.97 -9.73
N VAL A 43 -2.11 -8.75 -8.72
CA VAL A 43 -2.37 -8.41 -7.31
C VAL A 43 -1.11 -8.55 -6.49
N GLY A 44 -0.74 -7.47 -5.79
CA GLY A 44 0.30 -7.48 -4.77
C GLY A 44 -0.26 -7.51 -3.35
N LEU A 45 0.51 -8.12 -2.45
CA LEU A 45 0.29 -7.92 -1.01
C LEU A 45 0.98 -6.63 -0.56
N HIS A 46 0.21 -5.65 -0.11
CA HIS A 46 0.74 -4.44 0.55
C HIS A 46 1.00 -4.73 2.03
N LEU A 47 2.18 -5.25 2.33
CA LEU A 47 2.57 -5.65 3.69
C LEU A 47 2.50 -4.45 4.65
N THR A 48 1.72 -4.58 5.71
CA THR A 48 1.32 -3.47 6.57
C THR A 48 1.77 -3.68 7.99
N LEU A 49 2.56 -2.73 8.53
CA LEU A 49 3.03 -2.71 9.91
C LEU A 49 2.64 -1.42 10.66
N THR A 50 1.89 -0.52 10.00
CA THR A 50 1.44 0.77 10.55
C THR A 50 -0.04 1.01 10.30
N SER A 51 -0.66 1.92 11.04
CA SER A 51 -2.08 2.30 10.90
C SER A 51 -2.23 3.81 11.07
N GLU A 52 -1.98 4.57 10.01
CA GLU A 52 -1.75 6.02 10.03
C GLU A 52 -3.00 6.87 10.30
N TRP A 53 -4.20 6.39 9.99
CA TRP A 53 -5.42 7.20 10.09
C TRP A 53 -5.89 7.40 11.53
N ASP A 54 -6.43 8.57 11.86
CA ASP A 54 -6.85 8.88 13.23
C ASP A 54 -8.13 8.14 13.64
N ASN A 55 -9.10 8.03 12.74
CA ASN A 55 -10.43 7.47 13.02
C ASN A 55 -10.62 6.03 12.51
N VAL A 56 -9.72 5.54 11.66
CA VAL A 56 -9.80 4.21 11.07
C VAL A 56 -8.50 3.46 11.38
N LYS A 57 -8.58 2.49 12.27
CA LYS A 57 -7.43 1.73 12.76
C LYS A 57 -7.56 0.25 12.46
N TRP A 58 -6.44 -0.39 12.22
CA TRP A 58 -6.35 -1.85 12.09
C TRP A 58 -5.32 -2.43 13.04
N ARG A 59 -5.49 -3.72 13.29
CA ARG A 59 -4.68 -4.50 14.22
C ARG A 59 -3.85 -5.51 13.44
N PRO A 60 -2.70 -5.93 13.98
CA PRO A 60 -1.99 -7.09 13.43
C PRO A 60 -2.88 -8.35 13.45
N LEU A 61 -2.57 -9.29 12.58
CA LEU A 61 -3.15 -10.63 12.57
C LEU A 61 -2.61 -11.49 13.71
N THR A 62 -1.44 -11.14 14.24
CA THR A 62 -0.71 -11.88 15.26
C THR A 62 -0.49 -11.04 16.52
N HIS A 63 0.13 -11.63 17.53
CA HIS A 63 0.49 -10.90 18.74
C HIS A 63 1.85 -10.21 18.55
N CYS A 64 1.83 -8.89 18.33
CA CYS A 64 3.00 -8.07 18.03
C CYS A 64 3.06 -6.81 18.92
N PRO A 65 3.25 -6.94 20.25
CA PRO A 65 3.22 -5.79 21.16
C PRO A 65 4.27 -4.72 20.87
N SER A 66 5.40 -5.06 20.23
CA SER A 66 6.41 -4.07 19.85
C SER A 66 6.03 -3.20 18.65
N LEU A 67 4.96 -3.56 17.93
CA LEU A 67 4.48 -2.83 16.75
C LEU A 67 3.14 -2.11 17.02
N THR A 68 2.61 -2.20 18.26
CA THR A 68 1.27 -1.72 18.58
C THR A 68 1.25 -0.72 19.72
N ASP A 69 0.21 0.10 19.73
CA ASP A 69 -0.13 0.97 20.85
C ASP A 69 -0.76 0.18 22.02
N SER A 70 -1.08 0.86 23.12
CA SER A 70 -1.70 0.26 24.30
C SER A 70 -3.11 -0.32 24.04
N ASN A 71 -3.76 0.05 22.94
CA ASN A 71 -5.05 -0.47 22.51
C ASN A 71 -4.90 -1.69 21.58
N GLY A 72 -3.67 -2.05 21.20
CA GLY A 72 -3.37 -3.13 20.28
C GLY A 72 -3.60 -2.79 18.80
N TYR A 73 -3.67 -1.53 18.44
CA TYR A 73 -3.60 -1.09 17.04
C TYR A 73 -2.16 -0.91 16.63
N PHE A 74 -1.83 -1.15 15.37
CA PHE A 74 -0.52 -0.77 14.86
C PHE A 74 -0.19 0.70 15.15
N LEU A 75 1.08 1.00 15.45
CA LEU A 75 1.57 2.36 15.55
C LEU A 75 1.28 3.13 14.25
N PRO A 76 0.95 4.44 14.31
CA PRO A 76 0.51 5.17 13.13
C PRO A 76 1.63 5.45 12.12
N MET A 77 2.86 5.58 12.57
CA MET A 77 3.96 6.05 11.73
C MET A 77 5.12 5.05 11.65
N MET A 78 5.79 5.01 10.52
CA MET A 78 7.05 4.29 10.38
C MET A 78 8.21 5.13 10.92
N SER A 79 8.32 6.37 10.47
CA SER A 79 9.37 7.33 10.86
C SER A 79 8.83 8.40 11.82
N PRO A 80 9.72 9.04 12.62
CA PRO A 80 9.34 10.10 13.54
C PRO A 80 8.51 11.20 12.85
N ASN A 81 7.38 11.54 13.46
CA ASN A 81 6.48 12.58 12.96
C ASN A 81 6.15 13.54 14.11
N PRO A 82 6.43 14.85 13.99
CA PRO A 82 6.15 15.83 15.05
C PRO A 82 4.68 15.90 15.47
N ALA A 83 3.74 15.53 14.60
CA ALA A 83 2.31 15.48 14.93
C ALA A 83 1.95 14.25 15.78
N TYR A 84 2.79 13.21 15.78
CA TYR A 84 2.59 11.94 16.49
C TYR A 84 3.86 11.54 17.26
N PRO A 85 4.34 12.34 18.21
CA PRO A 85 5.60 12.11 18.91
C PRO A 85 5.60 10.80 19.70
N GLY A 86 6.64 9.99 19.53
CA GLY A 86 6.77 8.69 20.19
C GLY A 86 5.89 7.58 19.60
N LEU A 87 5.16 7.84 18.52
CA LEU A 87 4.22 6.89 17.91
C LEU A 87 4.73 6.35 16.55
N ALA A 88 6.01 6.42 16.29
CA ALA A 88 6.61 5.76 15.12
C ALA A 88 7.34 4.47 15.51
N ILE A 89 7.35 3.48 14.60
CA ILE A 89 8.10 2.23 14.81
C ILE A 89 9.58 2.55 15.08
N LEU A 90 10.18 3.47 14.31
CA LEU A 90 11.59 3.86 14.45
C LEU A 90 11.90 4.72 15.70
N GLU A 91 10.91 5.16 16.44
CA GLU A 91 11.10 5.78 17.76
C GLU A 91 11.03 4.77 18.92
N ASN A 92 10.64 3.53 18.65
CA ASN A 92 10.41 2.49 19.64
C ASN A 92 11.33 1.29 19.44
N THR A 93 11.42 0.44 20.47
CA THR A 93 12.10 -0.85 20.32
C THR A 93 11.15 -1.84 19.68
N TRP A 94 11.45 -2.25 18.45
CA TRP A 94 10.69 -3.25 17.72
C TRP A 94 11.39 -4.62 17.72
N SER A 95 10.64 -5.68 17.48
CA SER A 95 11.12 -7.06 17.46
C SER A 95 11.09 -7.64 16.04
N LEU A 96 12.25 -8.05 15.51
CA LEU A 96 12.33 -8.71 14.21
C LEU A 96 11.51 -10.01 14.17
N ALA A 97 11.45 -10.74 15.29
CA ALA A 97 10.66 -11.97 15.38
C ALA A 97 9.13 -11.71 15.27
N GLU A 98 8.66 -10.59 15.85
CA GLU A 98 7.27 -10.19 15.72
C GLU A 98 6.94 -9.71 14.29
N ILE A 99 7.87 -8.98 13.65
CA ILE A 99 7.74 -8.58 12.25
C ILE A 99 7.67 -9.82 11.36
N GLU A 100 8.54 -10.81 11.57
CA GLU A 100 8.50 -12.06 10.80
C GLU A 100 7.17 -12.81 10.98
N GLN A 101 6.73 -12.97 12.22
CA GLN A 101 5.47 -13.65 12.54
C GLN A 101 4.28 -12.96 11.85
N GLU A 102 4.23 -11.65 11.90
CA GLU A 102 3.16 -10.86 11.28
C GLU A 102 3.23 -10.91 9.74
N ALA A 103 4.43 -10.74 9.17
CA ALA A 103 4.63 -10.81 7.72
C ALA A 103 4.17 -12.16 7.15
N ARG A 104 4.53 -13.26 7.81
CA ARG A 104 4.09 -14.61 7.42
C ARG A 104 2.56 -14.73 7.46
N ALA A 105 1.93 -14.27 8.54
CA ALA A 105 0.47 -14.32 8.66
C ALA A 105 -0.23 -13.52 7.57
N GLN A 106 0.29 -12.34 7.21
CA GLN A 106 -0.26 -11.53 6.12
C GLN A 106 -0.06 -12.20 4.76
N ILE A 107 1.13 -12.74 4.46
CA ILE A 107 1.41 -13.46 3.22
C ILE A 107 0.50 -14.67 3.08
N GLU A 108 0.40 -15.49 4.12
CA GLU A 108 -0.42 -16.72 4.11
C GLU A 108 -1.91 -16.43 3.96
N MET A 109 -2.41 -15.35 4.59
CA MET A 109 -3.80 -14.90 4.42
C MET A 109 -4.05 -14.43 2.99
N ALA A 110 -3.14 -13.64 2.41
CA ALA A 110 -3.26 -13.16 1.04
C ALA A 110 -3.29 -14.33 0.04
N LEU A 111 -2.33 -15.25 0.13
CA LEU A 111 -2.24 -16.43 -0.74
C LEU A 111 -3.44 -17.37 -0.62
N LYS A 112 -3.98 -17.52 0.60
CA LYS A 112 -5.17 -18.34 0.86
C LYS A 112 -6.42 -17.76 0.18
N ASP A 113 -6.58 -16.45 0.24
CA ASP A 113 -7.84 -15.80 -0.13
C ASP A 113 -7.80 -15.21 -1.56
N ILE A 114 -6.61 -15.00 -2.14
CA ILE A 114 -6.42 -14.39 -3.47
C ILE A 114 -5.41 -15.21 -4.27
N PRO A 115 -5.87 -16.11 -5.16
CA PRO A 115 -4.98 -17.01 -5.91
C PRO A 115 -3.97 -16.32 -6.84
N GLN A 116 -4.24 -15.08 -7.27
CA GLN A 116 -3.39 -14.30 -8.17
C GLN A 116 -2.38 -13.39 -7.48
N ILE A 117 -2.11 -13.54 -6.18
CA ILE A 117 -1.01 -12.82 -5.52
C ILE A 117 0.31 -13.15 -6.21
N SER A 118 0.99 -12.13 -6.72
CA SER A 118 2.21 -12.26 -7.54
C SER A 118 3.45 -11.64 -6.90
N HIS A 119 3.29 -10.70 -5.97
CA HIS A 119 4.39 -9.94 -5.37
C HIS A 119 4.01 -9.32 -4.02
N ILE A 120 5.01 -8.74 -3.36
CA ILE A 120 4.88 -8.01 -2.10
C ILE A 120 5.39 -6.59 -2.29
N SER A 121 4.66 -5.61 -1.78
CA SER A 121 5.12 -4.24 -1.55
C SER A 121 4.99 -3.86 -0.08
N GLY A 122 5.56 -2.75 0.35
CA GLY A 122 5.56 -2.34 1.76
C GLY A 122 4.78 -1.06 2.03
N HIS A 123 3.69 -1.15 2.80
CA HIS A 123 2.98 0.02 3.30
C HIS A 123 3.91 0.93 4.12
N MET A 124 4.01 2.20 3.75
CA MET A 124 4.90 3.19 4.40
C MET A 124 6.37 2.72 4.54
N GLY A 125 6.85 1.88 3.62
CA GLY A 125 8.21 1.36 3.64
C GLY A 125 8.45 0.19 4.59
N SER A 126 7.41 -0.53 5.00
CA SER A 126 7.47 -1.64 5.96
C SER A 126 8.42 -2.78 5.58
N THR A 127 8.74 -2.92 4.31
CA THR A 127 9.65 -3.96 3.79
C THR A 127 11.14 -3.61 3.84
N GLY A 128 11.49 -2.33 4.12
CA GLY A 128 12.85 -1.85 3.90
C GLY A 128 13.40 -0.82 4.89
N PHE A 129 12.73 -0.56 6.00
CA PHE A 129 13.13 0.50 6.93
C PHE A 129 14.40 0.21 7.75
N ASP A 130 14.84 -1.06 7.78
CA ASP A 130 16.05 -1.50 8.51
C ASP A 130 16.76 -2.63 7.75
N PRO A 131 18.11 -2.72 7.77
CA PRO A 131 18.85 -3.79 7.09
C PRO A 131 18.46 -5.21 7.50
N GLU A 132 18.06 -5.45 8.75
CA GLU A 132 17.63 -6.79 9.20
C GLU A 132 16.23 -7.12 8.66
N VAL A 133 15.36 -6.12 8.57
CA VAL A 133 14.04 -6.27 7.90
C VAL A 133 14.23 -6.56 6.41
N VAL A 134 15.15 -5.87 5.74
CA VAL A 134 15.50 -6.15 4.35
C VAL A 134 15.96 -7.60 4.16
N LYS A 135 16.83 -8.13 5.05
CA LYS A 135 17.27 -9.53 4.99
C LYS A 135 16.12 -10.51 5.24
N LEU A 136 15.26 -10.19 6.20
CA LEU A 136 14.05 -10.96 6.49
C LEU A 136 13.14 -11.03 5.27
N MET A 137 12.83 -9.88 4.67
CA MET A 137 11.94 -9.81 3.51
C MET A 137 12.50 -10.55 2.28
N ARG A 138 13.83 -10.51 2.07
CA ARG A 138 14.48 -11.31 1.04
C ARG A 138 14.28 -12.81 1.28
N ARG A 139 14.47 -13.29 2.50
CA ARG A 139 14.25 -14.69 2.88
C ARG A 139 12.78 -15.10 2.68
N LEU A 140 11.82 -14.27 3.09
CA LEU A 140 10.40 -14.54 2.88
C LEU A 140 10.03 -14.54 1.38
N SER A 141 10.57 -13.62 0.60
CA SER A 141 10.43 -13.56 -0.85
C SER A 141 10.86 -14.87 -1.51
N GLU A 142 12.02 -15.40 -1.14
CA GLU A 142 12.53 -16.69 -1.65
C GLU A 142 11.65 -17.85 -1.20
N GLU A 143 11.24 -17.89 0.05
CA GLU A 143 10.44 -18.97 0.64
C GLU A 143 9.03 -19.07 0.03
N TYR A 144 8.36 -17.93 -0.16
CA TYR A 144 7.00 -17.87 -0.70
C TYR A 144 6.96 -17.69 -2.23
N HIS A 145 8.12 -17.53 -2.87
CA HIS A 145 8.25 -17.23 -4.31
C HIS A 145 7.48 -15.96 -4.74
N LEU A 146 7.52 -14.94 -3.88
CA LEU A 146 6.89 -13.64 -4.10
C LEU A 146 7.96 -12.54 -4.08
N PRO A 147 8.31 -11.90 -5.22
CA PRO A 147 9.27 -10.80 -5.23
C PRO A 147 8.77 -9.63 -4.38
N VAL A 148 9.72 -8.90 -3.76
CA VAL A 148 9.44 -7.63 -3.07
C VAL A 148 9.76 -6.51 -4.05
N VAL A 149 8.72 -5.87 -4.61
CA VAL A 149 8.84 -5.01 -5.80
C VAL A 149 9.16 -3.54 -5.52
N ASP A 150 9.02 -3.07 -4.30
CA ASP A 150 9.34 -1.70 -3.89
C ASP A 150 10.84 -1.47 -3.59
N ARG A 151 11.69 -2.33 -4.08
CA ARG A 151 13.15 -2.29 -3.87
C ARG A 151 13.88 -2.03 -5.18
N VAL A 152 15.01 -1.33 -5.06
CA VAL A 152 15.86 -0.98 -6.22
C VAL A 152 16.30 -2.22 -7.00
N GLU A 153 16.60 -3.31 -6.30
CA GLU A 153 16.99 -4.58 -6.92
C GLU A 153 15.86 -5.16 -7.80
N ALA A 154 14.61 -5.08 -7.34
CA ALA A 154 13.47 -5.53 -8.13
C ALA A 154 13.25 -4.66 -9.38
N MET A 155 13.41 -3.35 -9.28
CA MET A 155 13.35 -2.47 -10.44
C MET A 155 14.37 -2.87 -11.52
N GLN A 156 15.58 -3.25 -11.11
CA GLN A 156 16.63 -3.73 -12.01
C GLN A 156 16.33 -5.12 -12.58
N GLU A 157 15.90 -6.06 -11.74
CA GLU A 157 15.60 -7.43 -12.11
C GLU A 157 14.43 -7.53 -13.09
N TYR A 158 13.35 -6.77 -12.83
CA TYR A 158 12.14 -6.78 -13.66
C TYR A 158 12.11 -5.68 -14.73
N ASP A 159 13.18 -4.91 -14.85
CA ASP A 159 13.38 -3.85 -15.86
C ASP A 159 12.20 -2.87 -15.93
N PHE A 160 11.89 -2.23 -14.80
CA PHE A 160 10.92 -1.12 -14.75
C PHE A 160 11.48 0.09 -13.98
N THR A 161 10.86 1.24 -14.20
CA THR A 161 11.20 2.48 -13.51
C THR A 161 9.94 3.05 -12.85
N TYR A 162 10.05 3.49 -11.60
CA TYR A 162 8.97 4.27 -10.98
C TYR A 162 8.86 5.63 -11.65
N SER A 163 7.61 6.00 -11.97
CA SER A 163 7.25 7.31 -12.46
C SER A 163 6.25 7.96 -11.52
N GLY A 164 6.36 9.26 -11.32
CA GLY A 164 5.47 10.04 -10.46
C GLY A 164 4.92 11.24 -11.21
N TYR A 165 4.06 12.02 -10.56
CA TYR A 165 3.53 13.25 -11.11
C TYR A 165 4.66 14.22 -11.54
N ASP A 166 4.55 14.79 -12.75
CA ASP A 166 5.49 15.80 -13.25
C ASP A 166 5.01 17.20 -12.88
N GLY A 167 5.07 17.54 -11.60
CA GLY A 167 4.67 18.84 -11.06
C GLY A 167 3.73 18.76 -9.87
N ALA A 168 2.94 19.82 -9.66
CA ALA A 168 1.97 19.88 -8.55
C ALA A 168 0.88 18.79 -8.69
N SER A 169 0.48 18.21 -7.57
CA SER A 169 -0.50 17.12 -7.50
C SER A 169 -1.39 17.18 -6.25
N LYS A 170 -1.65 18.40 -5.74
CA LYS A 170 -2.44 18.64 -4.52
C LYS A 170 -3.95 18.72 -4.77
N THR A 171 -4.35 19.00 -6.01
CA THR A 171 -5.74 19.08 -6.42
C THR A 171 -6.00 18.14 -7.59
N PRO A 172 -7.26 17.71 -7.85
CA PRO A 172 -7.58 16.87 -9.01
C PRO A 172 -7.06 17.43 -10.33
N ALA A 173 -7.25 18.73 -10.59
CA ALA A 173 -6.77 19.37 -11.81
C ALA A 173 -5.24 19.40 -11.92
N GLU A 174 -4.53 19.59 -10.81
CA GLU A 174 -3.06 19.49 -10.78
C GLU A 174 -2.60 18.06 -11.04
N LYS A 175 -3.26 17.04 -10.44
CA LYS A 175 -2.97 15.63 -10.70
C LYS A 175 -3.10 15.30 -12.18
N GLU A 176 -4.24 15.63 -12.78
CA GLU A 176 -4.48 15.40 -14.21
C GLU A 176 -3.40 16.04 -15.08
N ALA A 177 -3.16 17.35 -14.92
CA ALA A 177 -2.16 18.07 -15.70
C ALA A 177 -0.73 17.51 -15.51
N SER A 178 -0.38 17.11 -14.28
CA SER A 178 0.94 16.55 -13.95
C SER A 178 1.12 15.13 -14.47
N PHE A 179 0.04 14.34 -14.43
CA PHE A 179 0.02 12.98 -14.98
C PHE A 179 0.19 13.00 -16.51
N ILE A 180 -0.55 13.86 -17.21
CA ILE A 180 -0.39 14.03 -18.67
C ILE A 180 1.04 14.41 -19.02
N ARG A 181 1.63 15.39 -18.31
CA ARG A 181 3.04 15.77 -18.56
C ARG A 181 4.02 14.64 -18.28
N MET A 182 3.73 13.79 -17.29
CA MET A 182 4.54 12.60 -17.03
C MET A 182 4.44 11.61 -18.18
N LEU A 183 3.22 11.32 -18.68
CA LEU A 183 3.01 10.43 -19.81
C LEU A 183 3.78 10.89 -21.07
N ASP A 184 3.79 12.20 -21.35
CA ASP A 184 4.53 12.78 -22.49
C ASP A 184 6.06 12.56 -22.42
N LYS A 185 6.58 12.22 -21.25
CA LYS A 185 8.02 11.97 -21.02
C LYS A 185 8.39 10.50 -21.07
N LEU A 186 7.40 9.59 -21.13
CA LEU A 186 7.69 8.15 -21.16
C LEU A 186 8.36 7.77 -22.49
N GLU A 187 9.36 6.91 -22.40
CA GLU A 187 10.11 6.43 -23.55
C GLU A 187 9.47 5.14 -24.11
N PRO A 188 9.20 5.06 -25.42
CA PRO A 188 8.67 3.84 -26.04
C PRO A 188 9.55 2.62 -25.78
N GLY A 189 8.93 1.49 -25.46
CA GLY A 189 9.60 0.22 -25.22
C GLY A 189 10.17 0.04 -23.81
N LYS A 190 10.07 1.04 -22.95
CA LYS A 190 10.39 0.92 -21.51
C LYS A 190 9.16 0.60 -20.69
N ARG A 191 9.36 -0.03 -19.54
CA ARG A 191 8.31 -0.31 -18.56
C ARG A 191 8.36 0.68 -17.42
N TYR A 192 7.19 1.21 -17.05
CA TYR A 192 7.05 2.17 -15.95
C TYR A 192 6.00 1.68 -14.97
N MET A 193 6.23 1.96 -13.70
CA MET A 193 5.24 1.80 -12.65
C MET A 193 4.86 3.18 -12.12
N PHE A 194 3.58 3.50 -12.22
CA PHE A 194 2.96 4.65 -11.55
C PHE A 194 2.04 4.12 -10.47
N LEU A 195 2.12 4.69 -9.27
CA LEU A 195 1.35 4.23 -8.11
C LEU A 195 0.64 5.41 -7.49
N ASP A 196 -0.65 5.25 -7.22
CA ASP A 196 -1.44 6.16 -6.41
C ASP A 196 -2.60 5.40 -5.72
N HIS A 197 -3.47 6.11 -4.99
CA HIS A 197 -4.43 5.53 -4.06
C HIS A 197 -5.85 6.00 -4.40
N PRO A 198 -6.56 5.37 -5.36
CA PRO A 198 -7.93 5.75 -5.70
C PRO A 198 -8.91 5.41 -4.58
N ALA A 199 -9.90 6.28 -4.38
CA ALA A 199 -11.08 6.02 -3.56
C ALA A 199 -12.19 7.01 -3.90
N LEU A 200 -13.45 6.62 -3.65
CA LEU A 200 -14.59 7.50 -3.86
C LEU A 200 -14.72 8.52 -2.72
N ASP A 201 -15.00 9.78 -3.05
CA ASP A 201 -15.38 10.82 -2.06
C ASP A 201 -16.82 10.56 -1.57
N ASN A 202 -16.91 9.84 -0.46
CA ASN A 202 -18.17 9.53 0.20
C ASN A 202 -18.04 9.64 1.72
N GLU A 203 -19.14 9.44 2.44
CA GLU A 203 -19.17 9.60 3.90
C GLU A 203 -18.18 8.67 4.64
N GLU A 204 -17.92 7.48 4.12
CA GLU A 204 -16.89 6.58 4.67
C GLU A 204 -15.50 7.21 4.52
N MET A 205 -15.14 7.67 3.32
CA MET A 205 -13.81 8.18 3.03
C MET A 205 -13.53 9.52 3.73
N LYS A 206 -14.56 10.34 3.98
CA LYS A 206 -14.44 11.58 4.74
C LYS A 206 -14.05 11.37 6.22
N THR A 207 -14.20 10.15 6.74
CA THR A 207 -13.72 9.81 8.08
C THR A 207 -12.24 9.44 8.12
N VAL A 208 -11.63 9.22 6.96
CA VAL A 208 -10.23 8.84 6.81
C VAL A 208 -9.38 10.11 6.73
N GLY A 209 -8.36 10.19 7.58
CA GLY A 209 -7.44 11.32 7.63
C GLY A 209 -6.56 11.25 8.86
N HIS A 210 -5.52 12.08 8.86
CA HIS A 210 -4.64 12.33 9.99
C HIS A 210 -4.14 13.78 9.96
N ILE A 211 -3.50 14.24 11.03
CA ILE A 211 -2.95 15.59 11.10
C ILE A 211 -2.00 15.84 9.92
N GLY A 212 -2.30 16.85 9.11
CA GLY A 212 -1.54 17.21 7.90
C GLY A 212 -2.01 16.54 6.61
N TYR A 213 -3.01 15.66 6.67
CA TYR A 213 -3.66 15.06 5.51
C TYR A 213 -5.16 14.83 5.80
N GLU A 214 -5.91 15.94 5.88
CA GLU A 214 -7.33 15.94 6.24
C GLU A 214 -8.27 15.83 5.03
N ASN A 215 -7.79 16.12 3.81
CA ASN A 215 -8.58 16.12 2.58
C ASN A 215 -8.46 14.82 1.76
N VAL A 216 -8.22 13.71 2.44
CA VAL A 216 -7.98 12.38 1.81
C VAL A 216 -9.09 11.99 0.83
N ALA A 217 -10.37 12.21 1.17
CA ALA A 217 -11.49 11.81 0.33
C ALA A 217 -11.45 12.52 -1.04
N MET A 218 -11.30 13.85 -1.05
CA MET A 218 -11.21 14.64 -2.28
C MET A 218 -9.95 14.29 -3.09
N ASP A 219 -8.82 14.13 -2.42
CA ASP A 219 -7.55 13.81 -3.07
C ASP A 219 -7.61 12.45 -3.78
N ARG A 220 -8.15 11.43 -3.12
CA ARG A 220 -8.29 10.09 -3.66
C ARG A 220 -9.40 9.97 -4.72
N GLN A 221 -10.47 10.78 -4.63
CA GLN A 221 -11.42 10.91 -5.72
C GLN A 221 -10.75 11.45 -6.99
N GLY A 222 -9.86 12.45 -6.83
CA GLY A 222 -9.09 12.97 -7.96
C GLY A 222 -8.19 11.92 -8.64
N VAL A 223 -7.71 10.92 -7.90
CA VAL A 223 -7.01 9.75 -8.46
C VAL A 223 -8.00 8.83 -9.20
N THR A 224 -9.16 8.58 -8.60
CA THR A 224 -10.22 7.75 -9.23
C THR A 224 -10.70 8.35 -10.55
N ASP A 225 -10.84 9.68 -10.61
CA ASP A 225 -11.26 10.39 -11.83
C ASP A 225 -10.16 10.38 -12.91
N LEU A 226 -8.89 10.23 -12.50
CA LEU A 226 -7.74 10.17 -13.38
C LEU A 226 -7.55 8.79 -14.02
N PHE A 227 -7.81 7.72 -13.27
CA PHE A 227 -7.61 6.33 -13.69
C PHE A 227 -8.83 5.73 -14.35
#